data_5987439f13f813970e1a09d10875fc72
#
_entry.id   5987439f13f813970e1a09d10875fc72
#
_cell.length_a   1.000
_cell.length_b   1.000
_cell.length_c   1.000
_cell.angle_alpha   90.00
_cell.angle_beta   90.00
_cell.angle_gamma   90.00
#
_symmetry.space_group_name_H-M   'P 1'
#
loop_
_entity.id
_entity.type
_entity.pdbx_description
1 polymer ?
#
loop_
_entity_poly.entity_id
_entity_poly.type
_entity_poly.pdbx_seq_one_letter_code
_entity_poly.pdbx_strand_id
1 'polypeptide(L)' 'MRTESLARERTRTNLQEAEQLRHSRRMRSLRRASRIEHRAERRMVEAWRRTAELRSALETADY' A
#
# COMPACT_ATOMS: atom_id res chain seq x y z
N MET A 1 24.16 30.88 -27.49
CA MET A 1 22.82 31.07 -26.91
C MET A 1 21.89 29.85 -27.03
N ARG A 2 21.90 29.15 -28.17
CA ARG A 2 21.09 27.93 -28.32
C ARG A 2 21.55 26.75 -27.42
N THR A 3 22.84 26.64 -27.17
CA THR A 3 23.43 25.61 -26.32
C THR A 3 23.08 25.76 -24.84
N GLU A 4 23.00 26.96 -24.33
CA GLU A 4 22.60 27.25 -22.94
C GLU A 4 21.12 26.91 -22.71
N SER A 5 20.26 27.27 -23.66
CA SER A 5 18.85 26.99 -23.62
C SER A 5 18.57 25.48 -23.64
N LEU A 6 19.27 24.72 -24.47
CA LEU A 6 19.20 23.26 -24.52
C LEU A 6 19.68 22.60 -23.24
N ALA A 7 20.75 23.08 -22.64
CA ALA A 7 21.26 22.60 -21.37
C ALA A 7 20.26 22.81 -20.23
N ARG A 8 19.59 23.96 -20.18
CA ARG A 8 18.54 24.27 -19.21
C ARG A 8 17.31 23.38 -19.39
N GLU A 9 16.91 23.13 -20.63
CA GLU A 9 15.79 22.24 -20.95
C GLU A 9 16.09 20.81 -20.53
N ARG A 10 17.28 20.30 -20.78
CA ARG A 10 17.72 18.97 -20.34
C ARG A 10 17.70 18.85 -18.82
N THR A 11 18.22 19.84 -18.12
CA THR A 11 18.22 19.86 -16.66
C THR A 11 16.79 19.87 -16.12
N ARG A 12 15.90 20.66 -16.70
CA ARG A 12 14.49 20.73 -16.32
C ARG A 12 13.79 19.40 -16.54
N THR A 13 14.00 18.77 -17.70
CA THR A 13 13.43 17.46 -18.04
C THR A 13 13.93 16.39 -17.10
N ASN A 14 15.22 16.36 -16.78
CA ASN A 14 15.80 15.40 -15.83
C ASN A 14 15.22 15.56 -14.42
N LEU A 15 15.00 16.79 -13.98
CA LEU A 15 14.36 17.06 -12.69
C LEU A 15 12.91 16.57 -12.66
N GLN A 16 12.16 16.84 -13.72
CA GLN A 16 10.77 16.37 -13.84
C GLN A 16 10.69 14.85 -13.84
N GLU A 17 11.55 14.18 -14.58
CA GLU A 17 11.62 12.71 -14.60
C GLU A 17 11.96 12.14 -13.23
N ALA A 18 12.92 12.74 -12.53
CA ALA A 18 13.30 12.33 -11.18
C ALA A 18 12.15 12.51 -10.19
N GLU A 19 11.39 13.59 -10.28
CA GLU A 19 10.21 13.84 -9.46
C GLU A 19 9.11 12.84 -9.72
N GLN A 20 8.83 12.55 -11.00
CA GLN A 20 7.85 11.54 -11.38
C GLN A 20 8.24 10.15 -10.88
N LEU A 21 9.51 9.81 -10.96
CA LEU A 21 10.02 8.53 -10.46
C LEU A 21 9.86 8.41 -8.95
N ARG A 22 10.19 9.46 -8.20
CA ARG A 22 10.00 9.52 -6.74
C ARG A 22 8.53 9.39 -6.37
N HIS A 23 7.66 10.08 -7.09
CA HIS A 23 6.21 10.01 -6.88
C HIS A 23 5.68 8.59 -7.13
N SER A 24 6.09 7.97 -8.22
CA SER A 24 5.70 6.59 -8.56
C SER A 24 6.17 5.58 -7.51
N ARG A 25 7.39 5.72 -7.01
CA ARG A 25 7.93 4.87 -5.92
C ARG A 25 7.14 5.04 -4.64
N ARG A 26 6.80 6.29 -4.29
CA ARG A 26 6.00 6.61 -3.10
C ARG A 26 4.62 5.99 -3.20
N MET A 27 3.96 6.10 -4.35
CA MET A 27 2.64 5.52 -4.58
C MET A 27 2.66 4.00 -4.52
N ARG A 28 3.68 3.34 -5.07
CA ARG A 28 3.85 1.89 -4.95
C ARG A 28 4.03 1.44 -3.50
N SER A 29 4.82 2.18 -2.74
CA SER A 29 5.05 1.91 -1.33
C SER A 29 3.76 2.02 -0.52
N LEU A 30 2.97 3.06 -0.76
CA LEU A 30 1.66 3.27 -0.12
C LEU A 30 0.68 2.16 -0.47
N ARG A 31 0.62 1.73 -1.73
CA ARG A 31 -0.24 0.62 -2.16
C ARG A 31 0.16 -0.69 -1.52
N ARG A 32 1.46 -0.92 -1.37
CA ARG A 32 1.97 -2.12 -0.70
C ARG A 32 1.59 -2.12 0.78
N ALA A 33 1.77 -1.00 1.47
CA ALA A 33 1.39 -0.84 2.86
C ALA A 33 -0.11 -1.06 3.05
N SER A 34 -0.94 -0.49 2.18
CA SER A 34 -2.40 -0.68 2.19
C SER A 34 -2.78 -2.15 2.01
N ARG A 35 -2.13 -2.88 1.11
CA ARG A 35 -2.39 -4.32 0.92
C ARG A 35 -2.04 -5.14 2.15
N ILE A 36 -0.94 -4.80 2.81
CA ILE A 36 -0.52 -5.48 4.05
C ILE A 36 -1.55 -5.23 5.16
N GLU A 37 -2.01 -4.01 5.32
CA GLU A 37 -3.06 -3.66 6.29
C GLU A 37 -4.35 -4.43 6.03
N HIS A 38 -4.82 -4.48 4.78
CA HIS A 38 -6.03 -5.23 4.43
C HIS A 38 -5.91 -6.72 4.71
N ARG A 39 -4.76 -7.31 4.46
CA ARG A 39 -4.51 -8.72 4.80
C ARG A 39 -4.55 -8.96 6.30
N ALA A 40 -3.94 -8.07 7.06
CA ALA A 40 -3.94 -8.16 8.52
C ALA A 40 -5.35 -8.03 9.08
N GLU A 41 -6.15 -7.09 8.59
CA GLU A 41 -7.55 -6.90 8.96
C GLU A 41 -8.39 -8.15 8.65
N ARG A 42 -8.22 -8.73 7.46
CA ARG A 42 -8.92 -9.97 7.09
C ARG A 42 -8.58 -11.12 8.01
N ARG A 43 -7.31 -11.27 8.37
CA ARG A 43 -6.86 -12.31 9.31
C ARG A 43 -7.48 -12.11 10.70
N MET A 44 -7.57 -10.88 11.16
CA MET A 44 -8.22 -10.56 12.43
C MET A 44 -9.70 -10.89 12.41
N VAL A 45 -10.41 -10.50 11.36
CA VAL A 45 -11.83 -10.80 11.19
C VAL A 45 -12.07 -12.30 11.13
N GLU A 46 -11.26 -13.04 10.40
CA GLU A 46 -11.36 -14.51 10.33
C GLU A 46 -11.10 -15.16 11.68
N ALA A 47 -10.10 -14.70 12.40
CA ALA A 47 -9.80 -15.19 13.74
C ALA A 47 -10.96 -14.93 14.71
N TRP A 48 -11.56 -13.76 14.66
CA TRP A 48 -12.73 -13.44 15.48
C TRP A 48 -13.95 -14.29 15.13
N ARG A 49 -14.20 -14.57 13.85
CA ARG A 49 -15.26 -15.49 13.41
C ARG A 49 -15.05 -16.87 13.97
N ARG A 50 -13.85 -17.42 13.85
CA ARG A 50 -13.51 -18.74 14.41
C ARG A 50 -13.73 -18.81 15.91
N THR A 51 -13.32 -17.78 16.63
CA THR A 51 -13.52 -17.68 18.07
C THR A 51 -15.00 -17.62 18.41
N ALA A 52 -15.79 -16.84 17.68
CA ALA A 52 -17.23 -16.74 17.86
C ALA A 52 -17.93 -18.07 17.58
N GLU A 53 -17.54 -18.77 16.51
CA GLU A 53 -18.07 -20.07 16.16
C GLU A 53 -17.75 -21.13 17.24
N LEU A 54 -16.53 -21.13 17.76
CA LEU A 54 -16.13 -22.02 18.84
C LEU A 54 -16.91 -21.74 20.12
N ARG A 55 -17.14 -20.49 20.47
CA ARG A 55 -17.98 -20.12 21.62
C ARG A 55 -19.39 -20.61 21.46
N SER A 56 -19.98 -20.41 20.28
CA SER A 56 -21.32 -20.88 19.97
C SER A 56 -21.43 -22.38 20.07
N ALA A 57 -20.44 -23.11 19.55
CA ALA A 57 -20.38 -24.56 19.62
C ALA A 57 -20.28 -25.07 21.06
N LEU A 58 -19.47 -24.42 21.89
CA LEU A 58 -19.33 -24.73 23.32
C LEU A 58 -20.61 -24.46 24.09
N GLU A 59 -21.28 -23.35 23.81
CA GLU A 59 -22.56 -22.99 24.43
C GLU A 59 -23.66 -23.96 24.07
N THR A 60 -23.71 -24.43 22.81
CA THR A 60 -24.66 -25.43 22.35
C THR A 60 -24.33 -26.84 22.89
N ALA A 61 -23.09 -27.15 23.11
CA ALA A 61 -22.66 -28.44 23.65
C ALA A 61 -23.03 -28.64 25.13
N ASP A 62 -23.21 -27.58 25.87
CA ASP A 62 -23.60 -27.62 27.29
C ASP A 62 -25.09 -27.95 27.50
N TYR A 63 -25.85 -27.95 26.40
CA TYR A 63 -27.22 -28.41 26.42
C TYR A 63 -27.36 -29.86 25.97
#